data_0a8e8557f133f4a92cee545681ecaf5c
#
_entry.id   0a8e8557f133f4a92cee545681ecaf5c
#
_cell.length_a   1.000
_cell.length_b   1.000
_cell.length_c   1.000
_cell.angle_alpha   90.00
_cell.angle_beta   90.00
_cell.angle_gamma   90.00
#
_symmetry.space_group_name_H-M   'P 1'
#
loop_
_entity.id
_entity.type
_entity.pdbx_description
1 polymer ?
#
loop_
_entity_poly.entity_id
_entity_poly.type
_entity_poly.pdbx_seq_one_letter_code
_entity_poly.pdbx_strand_id
1 'polypeptide(L)'
;MAKDVPIMRKRKKIAVVGAGIGGLVSALKLAHQGFEVKVFERSEYPGGKIRTLEANSGPINIGPTVLTMLPIFQNLFREVGEDIFDHLELKEQNILARHWWSDGTEFDLFTNKNNTFDEIRNVFGSNAANQYMEFFHTTEKMFTCFEKPVMKTVSPAPIEILKEICKTPTVIPALFPFRTLDKYLKSKFSEPKLQQLFGRYATYVGGSPLNSPALMALVWQAEAKGVWTVKGGISSVAKAIERLAEDRGVEFIYGHRVIEIQQSKHLVNKVCLDDGTNYEADAIIFNGDPRALALGLLGEGLRKVTKKTRNTPRSLSANVWGFESKHVNKNLVHHNVFFSDEVNSEFYEIQKGKIPKDPTLYICAQDRDVSNKKQRNERFEIILNAPPLSKRKPNKEDFEICKSVTLERFKNFGLNFQVELERKNLTTPKDFNNLFPATEGSLYGQSPHGMMATFQRPKCVTSINNLFLVGGGVHPGAGVPMATLSALLAVEEMIKSQILI
;
A
#
# COMPACT_ATOMS: atom_id res chain seq x y z
N MET A 1 30.02 -46.54 26.64
CA MET A 1 29.92 -45.43 25.67
C MET A 1 28.50 -44.92 25.70
N ALA A 2 28.23 -43.86 26.45
CA ALA A 2 26.94 -43.18 26.43
C ALA A 2 26.84 -42.41 25.09
N LYS A 3 25.83 -42.74 24.31
CA LYS A 3 25.48 -41.98 23.09
C LYS A 3 24.97 -40.61 23.54
N ASP A 4 25.70 -39.55 23.20
CA ASP A 4 25.23 -38.20 23.31
C ASP A 4 23.89 -38.09 22.51
N VAL A 5 22.80 -38.06 23.23
CA VAL A 5 21.49 -37.67 22.65
C VAL A 5 21.59 -36.17 22.39
N PRO A 6 21.46 -35.70 21.13
CA PRO A 6 21.51 -34.28 20.87
C PRO A 6 20.37 -33.61 21.64
N ILE A 7 20.74 -32.72 22.58
CA ILE A 7 19.76 -31.85 23.26
C ILE A 7 19.07 -31.04 22.16
N MET A 8 17.83 -31.42 21.82
CA MET A 8 17.01 -30.62 20.92
C MET A 8 16.83 -29.23 21.57
N ARG A 9 17.56 -28.24 21.07
CA ARG A 9 17.34 -26.84 21.48
C ARG A 9 15.87 -26.54 21.26
N LYS A 10 15.17 -26.14 22.32
CA LYS A 10 13.75 -25.74 22.25
C LYS A 10 13.64 -24.61 21.22
N ARG A 11 12.81 -24.80 20.18
CA ARG A 11 12.57 -23.76 19.16
C ARG A 11 12.04 -22.51 19.84
N LYS A 12 12.58 -21.35 19.45
CA LYS A 12 12.08 -20.07 19.94
C LYS A 12 10.73 -19.77 19.37
N LYS A 13 9.82 -19.25 20.20
CA LYS A 13 8.44 -18.95 19.89
C LYS A 13 8.24 -17.52 19.46
N ILE A 14 7.70 -17.29 18.29
CA ILE A 14 7.41 -15.97 17.74
C ILE A 14 5.91 -15.78 17.60
N ALA A 15 5.39 -14.71 18.19
CA ALA A 15 4.02 -14.27 17.96
C ALA A 15 4.01 -13.15 16.91
N VAL A 16 3.19 -13.31 15.87
CA VAL A 16 2.94 -12.29 14.85
C VAL A 16 1.52 -11.76 15.03
N VAL A 17 1.37 -10.46 15.27
CA VAL A 17 0.08 -9.81 15.48
C VAL A 17 -0.37 -9.15 14.20
N GLY A 18 -1.32 -9.76 13.50
CA GLY A 18 -1.90 -9.33 12.24
C GLY A 18 -1.36 -10.07 11.01
N ALA A 19 -2.27 -10.72 10.25
CA ALA A 19 -1.99 -11.45 9.02
C ALA A 19 -2.06 -10.56 7.74
N GLY A 20 -1.75 -9.27 7.83
CA GLY A 20 -1.48 -8.45 6.65
C GLY A 20 -0.14 -8.85 6.00
N ILE A 21 0.17 -8.33 4.80
CA ILE A 21 1.37 -8.72 4.03
C ILE A 21 2.66 -8.69 4.88
N GLY A 22 2.86 -7.66 5.70
CA GLY A 22 4.05 -7.59 6.56
C GLY A 22 4.13 -8.76 7.55
N GLY A 23 2.99 -9.13 8.17
CA GLY A 23 2.91 -10.27 9.09
C GLY A 23 3.12 -11.61 8.39
N LEU A 24 2.46 -11.82 7.25
CA LEU A 24 2.59 -13.05 6.44
C LEU A 24 4.04 -13.28 5.99
N VAL A 25 4.69 -12.26 5.45
CA VAL A 25 6.10 -12.32 5.01
C VAL A 25 7.02 -12.60 6.18
N SER A 26 6.80 -11.95 7.33
CA SER A 26 7.58 -12.21 8.54
C SER A 26 7.42 -13.63 9.04
N ALA A 27 6.18 -14.13 9.06
CA ALA A 27 5.88 -15.50 9.50
C ALA A 27 6.54 -16.54 8.60
N LEU A 28 6.40 -16.41 7.28
CA LEU A 28 7.03 -17.28 6.29
C LEU A 28 8.56 -17.32 6.47
N LYS A 29 9.19 -16.16 6.55
CA LYS A 29 10.65 -16.06 6.67
C LYS A 29 11.16 -16.65 7.98
N LEU A 30 10.49 -16.41 9.10
CA LEU A 30 10.89 -16.93 10.42
C LEU A 30 10.68 -18.44 10.52
N ALA A 31 9.56 -18.97 10.01
CA ALA A 31 9.32 -20.41 9.96
C ALA A 31 10.36 -21.13 9.09
N HIS A 32 10.72 -20.53 7.94
CA HIS A 32 11.81 -21.04 7.09
C HIS A 32 13.16 -21.10 7.80
N GLN A 33 13.41 -20.19 8.76
CA GLN A 33 14.60 -20.20 9.62
C GLN A 33 14.48 -21.17 10.82
N GLY A 34 13.38 -21.92 10.95
CA GLY A 34 13.17 -22.93 11.97
C GLY A 34 12.56 -22.46 13.28
N PHE A 35 12.06 -21.24 13.36
CA PHE A 35 11.32 -20.74 14.52
C PHE A 35 9.92 -21.37 14.60
N GLU A 36 9.35 -21.49 15.82
CA GLU A 36 7.94 -21.81 16.04
C GLU A 36 7.14 -20.50 15.92
N VAL A 37 6.29 -20.38 14.91
CA VAL A 37 5.56 -19.12 14.60
C VAL A 37 4.06 -19.31 14.71
N LYS A 38 3.40 -18.41 15.46
CA LYS A 38 1.94 -18.28 15.49
C LYS A 38 1.52 -16.89 15.04
N VAL A 39 0.54 -16.82 14.14
CA VAL A 39 -0.02 -15.58 13.62
C VAL A 39 -1.42 -15.40 14.18
N PHE A 40 -1.70 -14.25 14.79
CA PHE A 40 -3.00 -13.90 15.35
C PHE A 40 -3.65 -12.83 14.47
N GLU A 41 -4.81 -13.12 13.92
CA GLU A 41 -5.55 -12.22 13.04
C GLU A 41 -7.02 -12.09 13.50
N ARG A 42 -7.48 -10.86 13.57
CA ARG A 42 -8.86 -10.57 13.97
C ARG A 42 -9.92 -10.88 12.93
N SER A 43 -9.52 -10.94 11.66
CA SER A 43 -10.38 -11.30 10.52
C SER A 43 -10.37 -12.82 10.32
N GLU A 44 -11.35 -13.33 9.56
CA GLU A 44 -11.44 -14.76 9.21
C GLU A 44 -10.50 -15.15 8.05
N TYR A 45 -9.73 -14.21 7.51
CA TYR A 45 -8.89 -14.41 6.32
C TYR A 45 -7.65 -13.53 6.34
N PRO A 46 -6.58 -13.95 5.61
CA PRO A 46 -5.33 -13.21 5.51
C PRO A 46 -5.43 -12.00 4.59
N GLY A 47 -4.41 -11.16 4.61
CA GLY A 47 -4.18 -10.07 3.65
C GLY A 47 -4.32 -8.67 4.26
N GLY A 48 -5.05 -8.53 5.36
CA GLY A 48 -5.27 -7.22 5.98
C GLY A 48 -5.99 -6.26 5.03
N LYS A 49 -5.30 -5.24 4.49
CA LYS A 49 -5.87 -4.29 3.52
C LYS A 49 -6.10 -4.88 2.12
N ILE A 50 -5.51 -6.02 1.82
CA ILE A 50 -5.83 -6.84 0.65
C ILE A 50 -7.09 -7.63 1.00
N ARG A 51 -8.26 -7.14 0.55
CA ARG A 51 -9.56 -7.70 0.91
C ARG A 51 -10.36 -8.06 -0.34
N THR A 52 -11.34 -8.91 -0.16
CA THR A 52 -12.34 -9.25 -1.16
C THR A 52 -13.74 -8.96 -0.66
N LEU A 53 -14.66 -8.71 -1.58
CA LEU A 53 -16.10 -8.68 -1.38
C LEU A 53 -16.70 -9.85 -2.18
N GLU A 54 -17.53 -10.66 -1.56
CA GLU A 54 -18.20 -11.74 -2.26
C GLU A 54 -19.22 -11.21 -3.27
N ALA A 55 -19.22 -11.81 -4.46
CA ALA A 55 -20.13 -11.49 -5.55
C ALA A 55 -20.46 -12.73 -6.38
N ASN A 56 -21.49 -12.66 -7.24
CA ASN A 56 -21.98 -13.83 -7.97
C ASN A 56 -20.99 -14.39 -9.00
N SER A 57 -20.18 -13.49 -9.62
CA SER A 57 -19.15 -13.88 -10.60
C SER A 57 -17.81 -14.22 -9.93
N GLY A 58 -17.79 -14.31 -8.60
CA GLY A 58 -16.60 -14.56 -7.78
C GLY A 58 -16.15 -13.32 -7.01
N PRO A 59 -15.14 -13.47 -6.13
CA PRO A 59 -14.71 -12.40 -5.24
C PRO A 59 -14.21 -11.17 -6.00
N ILE A 60 -14.64 -9.99 -5.58
CA ILE A 60 -14.16 -8.69 -6.05
C ILE A 60 -13.03 -8.25 -5.13
N ASN A 61 -11.84 -8.01 -5.67
CA ASN A 61 -10.75 -7.42 -4.89
C ASN A 61 -11.06 -5.95 -4.60
N ILE A 62 -11.05 -5.54 -3.33
CA ILE A 62 -11.36 -4.20 -2.85
C ILE A 62 -10.25 -3.68 -1.93
N GLY A 63 -9.08 -3.46 -2.50
CA GLY A 63 -7.88 -3.05 -1.77
C GLY A 63 -6.79 -2.55 -2.73
N PRO A 64 -5.53 -2.91 -2.52
CA PRO A 64 -4.50 -2.67 -3.52
C PRO A 64 -4.82 -3.41 -4.83
N THR A 65 -4.68 -2.71 -5.94
CA THR A 65 -5.04 -3.24 -7.28
C THR A 65 -3.84 -3.60 -8.14
N VAL A 66 -2.66 -3.04 -7.84
CA VAL A 66 -1.46 -3.18 -8.67
C VAL A 66 -0.38 -3.99 -7.94
N LEU A 67 0.22 -4.94 -8.63
CA LEU A 67 1.47 -5.57 -8.21
C LEU A 67 2.62 -4.88 -8.96
N THR A 68 3.41 -4.13 -8.23
CA THR A 68 4.61 -3.43 -8.71
C THR A 68 5.85 -3.97 -8.03
N MET A 69 7.03 -3.59 -8.52
CA MET A 69 8.32 -3.98 -7.92
C MET A 69 8.43 -5.51 -7.73
N LEU A 70 8.01 -6.28 -8.72
CA LEU A 70 8.00 -7.75 -8.72
C LEU A 70 9.30 -8.38 -8.19
N PRO A 71 10.51 -7.84 -8.45
CA PRO A 71 11.75 -8.41 -7.91
C PRO A 71 11.79 -8.56 -6.39
N ILE A 72 11.02 -7.75 -5.62
CA ILE A 72 10.93 -7.89 -4.16
C ILE A 72 10.27 -9.22 -3.79
N PHE A 73 9.19 -9.57 -4.48
CA PHE A 73 8.46 -10.81 -4.27
C PHE A 73 9.22 -12.02 -4.81
N GLN A 74 9.83 -11.89 -5.99
CA GLN A 74 10.71 -12.95 -6.53
C GLN A 74 11.85 -13.28 -5.55
N ASN A 75 12.47 -12.26 -4.96
CA ASN A 75 13.52 -12.47 -3.96
C ASN A 75 12.97 -13.14 -2.70
N LEU A 76 11.80 -12.73 -2.19
CA LEU A 76 11.15 -13.36 -1.04
C LEU A 76 10.95 -14.87 -1.29
N PHE A 77 10.35 -15.24 -2.43
CA PHE A 77 10.09 -16.64 -2.77
C PHE A 77 11.42 -17.42 -2.91
N ARG A 78 12.40 -16.88 -3.63
CA ARG A 78 13.73 -17.51 -3.79
C ARG A 78 14.44 -17.72 -2.45
N GLU A 79 14.35 -16.77 -1.53
CA GLU A 79 14.96 -16.87 -0.19
C GLU A 79 14.32 -17.96 0.69
N VAL A 80 13.16 -18.46 0.32
CA VAL A 80 12.50 -19.59 1.00
C VAL A 80 12.52 -20.88 0.13
N GLY A 81 13.31 -20.88 -0.96
CA GLY A 81 13.51 -22.05 -1.82
C GLY A 81 12.42 -22.27 -2.86
N GLU A 82 11.62 -21.24 -3.18
CA GLU A 82 10.48 -21.33 -4.10
C GLU A 82 10.64 -20.42 -5.31
N ASP A 83 9.90 -20.69 -6.39
CA ASP A 83 9.69 -19.73 -7.49
C ASP A 83 8.27 -19.15 -7.42
N ILE A 84 8.16 -17.83 -7.49
CA ILE A 84 6.86 -17.14 -7.44
C ILE A 84 5.92 -17.59 -8.57
N PHE A 85 6.47 -17.97 -9.72
CA PHE A 85 5.70 -18.40 -10.90
C PHE A 85 5.10 -19.80 -10.75
N ASP A 86 5.59 -20.60 -9.80
CA ASP A 86 4.98 -21.90 -9.44
C ASP A 86 3.71 -21.70 -8.58
N HIS A 87 3.57 -20.54 -7.93
CA HIS A 87 2.48 -20.25 -7.00
C HIS A 87 1.47 -19.24 -7.54
N LEU A 88 1.91 -18.36 -8.48
CA LEU A 88 1.10 -17.25 -8.99
C LEU A 88 1.19 -17.15 -10.51
N GLU A 89 0.04 -17.07 -11.17
CA GLU A 89 -0.03 -16.72 -12.57
C GLU A 89 -0.04 -15.20 -12.71
N LEU A 90 1.10 -14.65 -13.16
CA LEU A 90 1.35 -13.22 -13.28
C LEU A 90 1.40 -12.82 -14.76
N LYS A 91 0.74 -11.72 -15.12
CA LYS A 91 0.77 -11.15 -16.48
C LYS A 91 1.21 -9.70 -16.42
N GLU A 92 2.29 -9.37 -17.10
CA GLU A 92 2.74 -8.00 -17.25
C GLU A 92 1.76 -7.18 -18.10
N GLN A 93 1.45 -5.96 -17.67
CA GLN A 93 0.55 -5.07 -18.37
C GLN A 93 1.32 -4.20 -19.35
N ASN A 94 0.88 -4.15 -20.61
CA ASN A 94 1.43 -3.24 -21.60
C ASN A 94 0.97 -1.80 -21.36
N ILE A 95 -0.31 -1.61 -21.03
CA ILE A 95 -0.91 -0.33 -20.63
C ILE A 95 -0.97 -0.30 -19.11
N LEU A 96 -0.21 0.61 -18.49
CA LEU A 96 -0.20 0.80 -17.03
C LEU A 96 -1.54 1.34 -16.54
N ALA A 97 -2.09 2.32 -17.25
CA ALA A 97 -3.43 2.85 -17.02
C ALA A 97 -3.90 3.67 -18.22
N ARG A 98 -5.20 3.69 -18.46
CA ARG A 98 -5.87 4.57 -19.40
C ARG A 98 -6.46 5.76 -18.66
N HIS A 99 -6.23 6.96 -19.18
CA HIS A 99 -6.60 8.22 -18.56
C HIS A 99 -7.66 8.93 -19.40
N TRP A 100 -8.64 9.51 -18.72
CA TRP A 100 -9.79 10.14 -19.33
C TRP A 100 -10.02 11.53 -18.74
N TRP A 101 -10.31 12.51 -19.60
CA TRP A 101 -10.76 13.84 -19.20
C TRP A 101 -12.13 14.12 -19.78
N SER A 102 -12.88 15.04 -19.17
CA SER A 102 -14.27 15.37 -19.57
C SER A 102 -14.38 16.01 -20.96
N ASP A 103 -13.30 16.61 -21.46
CA ASP A 103 -13.24 17.17 -22.81
C ASP A 103 -13.08 16.10 -23.91
N GLY A 104 -13.13 14.81 -23.53
CA GLY A 104 -12.99 13.67 -24.44
C GLY A 104 -11.56 13.21 -24.69
N THR A 105 -10.56 13.88 -24.10
CA THR A 105 -9.16 13.41 -24.20
C THR A 105 -9.02 12.04 -23.57
N GLU A 106 -8.44 11.11 -24.31
CA GLU A 106 -8.05 9.77 -23.89
C GLU A 106 -6.53 9.62 -24.04
N PHE A 107 -5.86 8.97 -23.08
CA PHE A 107 -4.42 8.81 -23.08
C PHE A 107 -4.03 7.51 -22.40
N ASP A 108 -3.21 6.69 -23.06
CA ASP A 108 -2.63 5.47 -22.52
C ASP A 108 -1.20 5.70 -22.01
N LEU A 109 -0.99 5.38 -20.74
CA LEU A 109 0.35 5.31 -20.16
C LEU A 109 0.86 3.89 -20.30
N PHE A 110 1.96 3.69 -21.05
CA PHE A 110 2.53 2.37 -21.33
C PHE A 110 3.69 2.04 -20.41
N THR A 111 3.94 0.75 -20.20
CA THR A 111 5.15 0.24 -19.55
C THR A 111 6.40 0.61 -20.36
N ASN A 112 6.32 0.52 -21.69
CA ASN A 112 7.40 0.96 -22.56
C ASN A 112 7.42 2.49 -22.69
N LYS A 113 8.49 3.12 -22.22
CA LYS A 113 8.64 4.59 -22.23
C LYS A 113 8.58 5.21 -23.63
N ASN A 114 9.01 4.49 -24.67
CA ASN A 114 8.99 5.00 -26.04
C ASN A 114 7.55 5.01 -26.58
N ASN A 115 6.73 4.00 -26.25
CA ASN A 115 5.32 3.97 -26.60
C ASN A 115 4.58 5.13 -25.90
N THR A 116 4.90 5.39 -24.62
CA THR A 116 4.35 6.56 -23.89
C THR A 116 4.82 7.87 -24.54
N PHE A 117 6.07 7.97 -24.97
CA PHE A 117 6.57 9.16 -25.68
C PHE A 117 5.79 9.41 -26.97
N ASP A 118 5.60 8.38 -27.78
CA ASP A 118 4.85 8.47 -29.04
C ASP A 118 3.40 8.85 -28.79
N GLU A 119 2.78 8.27 -27.78
CA GLU A 119 1.38 8.58 -27.40
C GLU A 119 1.27 10.04 -26.91
N ILE A 120 2.18 10.51 -26.05
CA ILE A 120 2.21 11.92 -25.63
C ILE A 120 2.40 12.84 -26.83
N ARG A 121 3.28 12.49 -27.78
CA ARG A 121 3.50 13.27 -28.98
C ARG A 121 2.22 13.38 -29.81
N ASN A 122 1.48 12.30 -29.96
CA ASN A 122 0.24 12.25 -30.73
C ASN A 122 -0.89 13.05 -30.06
N VAL A 123 -1.04 12.93 -28.74
CA VAL A 123 -2.16 13.54 -28.00
C VAL A 123 -1.86 14.99 -27.58
N PHE A 124 -0.63 15.28 -27.14
CA PHE A 124 -0.25 16.55 -26.50
C PHE A 124 0.87 17.32 -27.24
N GLY A 125 1.43 16.72 -28.29
CA GLY A 125 2.46 17.35 -29.12
C GLY A 125 3.90 17.08 -28.69
N SER A 126 4.83 17.43 -29.60
CA SER A 126 6.26 17.09 -29.45
C SER A 126 6.93 17.74 -28.24
N ASN A 127 6.51 18.96 -27.85
CA ASN A 127 7.08 19.63 -26.68
C ASN A 127 6.77 18.85 -25.39
N ALA A 128 5.52 18.42 -25.23
CA ALA A 128 5.09 17.62 -24.08
C ALA A 128 5.82 16.26 -24.03
N ALA A 129 6.03 15.61 -25.19
CA ALA A 129 6.77 14.35 -25.29
C ALA A 129 8.25 14.51 -24.85
N ASN A 130 8.92 15.59 -25.29
CA ASN A 130 10.29 15.87 -24.86
C ASN A 130 10.37 16.14 -23.34
N GLN A 131 9.43 16.91 -22.79
CA GLN A 131 9.31 17.15 -21.35
C GLN A 131 9.11 15.84 -20.55
N TYR A 132 8.31 14.91 -21.09
CA TYR A 132 8.13 13.59 -20.49
C TYR A 132 9.44 12.80 -20.45
N MET A 133 10.23 12.77 -21.52
CA MET A 133 11.50 12.02 -21.53
C MET A 133 12.50 12.60 -20.51
N GLU A 134 12.58 13.92 -20.38
CA GLU A 134 13.41 14.55 -19.35
C GLU A 134 12.93 14.21 -17.93
N PHE A 135 11.62 14.26 -17.73
CA PHE A 135 11.00 13.88 -16.45
C PHE A 135 11.22 12.41 -16.13
N PHE A 136 11.04 11.49 -17.11
CA PHE A 136 11.31 10.07 -16.97
C PHE A 136 12.73 9.82 -16.48
N HIS A 137 13.74 10.33 -17.20
CA HIS A 137 15.14 10.11 -16.82
C HIS A 137 15.50 10.75 -15.48
N THR A 138 14.92 11.90 -15.15
CA THR A 138 15.16 12.53 -13.85
C THR A 138 14.59 11.69 -12.71
N THR A 139 13.35 11.21 -12.84
CA THR A 139 12.70 10.41 -11.81
C THR A 139 13.29 9.01 -11.70
N GLU A 140 13.78 8.41 -12.79
CA GLU A 140 14.53 7.15 -12.77
C GLU A 140 15.82 7.29 -11.96
N LYS A 141 16.58 8.37 -12.17
CA LYS A 141 17.77 8.68 -11.36
C LYS A 141 17.41 8.94 -9.89
N MET A 142 16.30 9.66 -9.63
CA MET A 142 15.81 9.86 -8.27
C MET A 142 15.49 8.52 -7.61
N PHE A 143 14.76 7.63 -8.27
CA PHE A 143 14.41 6.32 -7.74
C PHE A 143 15.68 5.52 -7.39
N THR A 144 16.62 5.41 -8.30
CA THR A 144 17.89 4.69 -8.11
C THR A 144 18.72 5.28 -6.95
N CYS A 145 18.78 6.62 -6.86
CA CYS A 145 19.49 7.34 -5.80
C CYS A 145 18.94 7.01 -4.40
N PHE A 146 17.61 6.85 -4.26
CA PHE A 146 16.97 6.64 -2.95
C PHE A 146 16.63 5.18 -2.64
N GLU A 147 16.64 4.28 -3.62
CA GLU A 147 16.24 2.88 -3.43
C GLU A 147 17.07 2.20 -2.33
N LYS A 148 18.39 2.17 -2.46
CA LYS A 148 19.28 1.50 -1.50
C LYS A 148 19.37 2.22 -0.17
N PRO A 149 19.73 3.53 -0.07
CA PRO A 149 19.98 4.19 1.20
C PRO A 149 18.71 4.54 1.98
N VAL A 150 17.53 4.45 1.36
CA VAL A 150 16.26 4.75 2.02
C VAL A 150 15.36 3.53 2.08
N MET A 151 15.02 2.91 0.92
CA MET A 151 14.00 1.85 0.89
C MET A 151 14.52 0.50 1.43
N LYS A 152 15.81 0.18 1.20
CA LYS A 152 16.42 -1.11 1.54
C LYS A 152 17.30 -1.03 2.79
N THR A 153 16.99 -0.16 3.73
CA THR A 153 17.71 -0.03 5.00
C THR A 153 16.75 0.16 6.16
N VAL A 154 17.11 -0.39 7.31
CA VAL A 154 16.33 -0.27 8.56
C VAL A 154 16.27 1.18 9.05
N SER A 155 17.35 1.91 8.85
CA SER A 155 17.50 3.29 9.31
C SER A 155 18.25 4.12 8.30
N PRO A 156 17.56 4.94 7.49
CA PRO A 156 18.22 5.84 6.57
C PRO A 156 19.24 6.73 7.29
N ALA A 157 20.50 6.66 6.86
CA ALA A 157 21.57 7.49 7.40
C ALA A 157 21.77 8.73 6.53
N PRO A 158 21.68 9.96 7.08
CA PRO A 158 21.79 11.18 6.28
C PRO A 158 23.07 11.25 5.45
N ILE A 159 24.18 10.73 6.00
CA ILE A 159 25.48 10.73 5.30
C ILE A 159 25.49 9.84 4.05
N GLU A 160 24.81 8.68 4.10
CA GLU A 160 24.72 7.77 2.95
C GLU A 160 23.80 8.37 1.87
N ILE A 161 22.71 9.00 2.29
CA ILE A 161 21.82 9.72 1.38
C ILE A 161 22.57 10.87 0.68
N LEU A 162 23.35 11.64 1.45
CA LEU A 162 24.14 12.74 0.90
C LEU A 162 25.19 12.25 -0.10
N LYS A 163 25.87 11.13 0.18
CA LYS A 163 26.82 10.51 -0.76
C LYS A 163 26.16 10.18 -2.10
N GLU A 164 24.97 9.60 -2.09
CA GLU A 164 24.25 9.25 -3.33
C GLU A 164 23.76 10.50 -4.07
N ILE A 165 23.30 11.53 -3.36
CA ILE A 165 22.93 12.82 -3.95
C ILE A 165 24.14 13.48 -4.64
N CYS A 166 25.33 13.47 -4.01
CA CYS A 166 26.55 14.02 -4.61
C CYS A 166 26.95 13.28 -5.90
N LYS A 167 26.69 11.97 -6.00
CA LYS A 167 26.89 11.19 -7.24
C LYS A 167 25.85 11.51 -8.32
N THR A 168 24.69 12.05 -7.93
CA THR A 168 23.55 12.27 -8.82
C THR A 168 22.99 13.70 -8.67
N PRO A 169 23.77 14.76 -9.01
CA PRO A 169 23.38 16.15 -8.73
C PRO A 169 22.08 16.57 -9.44
N THR A 170 21.66 15.88 -10.47
CA THR A 170 20.40 16.13 -11.19
C THR A 170 19.14 15.94 -10.32
N VAL A 171 19.24 15.28 -9.16
CA VAL A 171 18.11 15.13 -8.22
C VAL A 171 17.94 16.33 -7.29
N ILE A 172 18.96 17.19 -7.17
CA ILE A 172 18.96 18.35 -6.25
C ILE A 172 17.73 19.27 -6.42
N PRO A 173 17.27 19.62 -7.65
CA PRO A 173 16.10 20.47 -7.81
C PRO A 173 14.80 19.90 -7.19
N ALA A 174 14.68 18.57 -7.07
CA ALA A 174 13.54 17.93 -6.40
C ALA A 174 13.68 17.87 -4.87
N LEU A 175 14.89 18.12 -4.36
CA LEU A 175 15.19 18.12 -2.92
C LEU A 175 15.09 19.51 -2.30
N PHE A 176 14.83 20.55 -3.10
CA PHE A 176 14.73 21.92 -2.59
C PHE A 176 13.67 21.99 -1.48
N PRO A 177 14.03 22.56 -0.31
CA PRO A 177 13.10 22.76 0.79
C PRO A 177 11.82 23.46 0.32
N PHE A 178 10.67 22.98 0.83
CA PHE A 178 9.36 23.56 0.54
C PHE A 178 8.86 23.48 -0.92
N ARG A 179 9.57 22.80 -1.83
CA ARG A 179 9.04 22.55 -3.16
C ARG A 179 8.08 21.38 -3.13
N THR A 180 6.79 21.68 -3.40
CA THR A 180 5.75 20.63 -3.49
C THR A 180 5.82 19.92 -4.84
N LEU A 181 5.21 18.72 -4.91
CA LEU A 181 5.10 17.94 -6.15
C LEU A 181 4.37 18.75 -7.23
N ASP A 182 3.27 19.43 -6.88
CA ASP A 182 2.52 20.29 -7.80
C ASP A 182 3.42 21.38 -8.43
N LYS A 183 4.18 22.13 -7.62
CA LYS A 183 5.10 23.14 -8.11
C LYS A 183 6.22 22.55 -8.97
N TYR A 184 6.68 21.35 -8.62
CA TYR A 184 7.71 20.65 -9.38
C TYR A 184 7.19 20.24 -10.77
N LEU A 185 6.00 19.63 -10.82
CA LEU A 185 5.38 19.18 -12.08
C LEU A 185 5.04 20.36 -12.99
N LYS A 186 4.53 21.47 -12.46
CA LYS A 186 4.33 22.72 -13.21
C LYS A 186 5.61 23.30 -13.84
N SER A 187 6.77 23.02 -13.24
CA SER A 187 8.06 23.40 -13.84
C SER A 187 8.60 22.41 -14.86
N LYS A 188 8.04 21.18 -14.90
CA LYS A 188 8.47 20.13 -15.82
C LYS A 188 7.57 19.99 -17.03
N PHE A 189 6.30 20.24 -16.89
CA PHE A 189 5.30 20.09 -17.94
C PHE A 189 4.57 21.41 -18.19
N SER A 190 4.50 21.82 -19.45
CA SER A 190 3.61 22.89 -19.88
C SER A 190 2.17 22.42 -20.01
N GLU A 191 1.94 21.10 -20.25
CA GLU A 191 0.63 20.49 -20.41
C GLU A 191 -0.01 20.20 -19.03
N PRO A 192 -1.16 20.84 -18.70
CA PRO A 192 -1.81 20.67 -17.41
C PRO A 192 -2.28 19.22 -17.14
N LYS A 193 -2.70 18.47 -18.18
CA LYS A 193 -3.14 17.09 -18.04
C LYS A 193 -2.01 16.16 -17.62
N LEU A 194 -0.78 16.39 -18.10
CA LEU A 194 0.39 15.66 -17.64
C LEU A 194 0.78 16.04 -16.20
N GLN A 195 0.61 17.32 -15.81
CA GLN A 195 0.80 17.72 -14.42
C GLN A 195 -0.20 17.00 -13.49
N GLN A 196 -1.46 16.90 -13.90
CA GLN A 196 -2.51 16.20 -13.16
C GLN A 196 -2.24 14.69 -13.08
N LEU A 197 -1.87 14.05 -14.18
CA LEU A 197 -1.53 12.64 -14.26
C LEU A 197 -0.40 12.29 -13.29
N PHE A 198 0.75 12.93 -13.40
CA PHE A 198 1.89 12.63 -12.55
C PHE A 198 1.74 13.14 -11.12
N GLY A 199 0.92 14.16 -10.89
CA GLY A 199 0.52 14.64 -9.57
C GLY A 199 -0.26 13.59 -8.76
N ARG A 200 -1.10 12.80 -9.45
CA ARG A 200 -1.89 11.74 -8.84
C ARG A 200 -1.04 10.69 -8.11
N TYR A 201 0.20 10.45 -8.50
CA TYR A 201 1.07 9.49 -7.83
C TYR A 201 1.36 9.84 -6.35
N ALA A 202 1.12 11.08 -5.90
CA ALA A 202 1.13 11.39 -4.48
C ALA A 202 0.08 10.59 -3.69
N THR A 203 -1.06 10.24 -4.30
CA THR A 203 -2.13 9.48 -3.64
C THR A 203 -1.74 8.03 -3.37
N TYR A 204 -0.77 7.45 -4.10
CA TYR A 204 -0.26 6.10 -3.89
C TYR A 204 0.46 5.92 -2.55
N VAL A 205 0.89 7.03 -1.97
CA VAL A 205 1.47 7.07 -0.62
C VAL A 205 0.59 7.86 0.36
N GLY A 206 -0.64 8.15 -0.05
CA GLY A 206 -1.67 8.81 0.77
C GLY A 206 -1.47 10.31 0.93
N GLY A 207 -0.82 10.95 -0.04
CA GLY A 207 -0.60 12.40 -0.06
C GLY A 207 -1.42 13.13 -1.11
N SER A 208 -1.36 14.45 -1.05
CA SER A 208 -1.85 15.38 -2.07
C SER A 208 -0.64 15.99 -2.80
N PRO A 209 -0.68 16.19 -4.12
CA PRO A 209 0.40 16.87 -4.83
C PRO A 209 0.69 18.27 -4.30
N LEU A 210 -0.32 18.94 -3.72
CA LEU A 210 -0.22 20.27 -3.15
C LEU A 210 0.70 20.34 -1.92
N ASN A 211 0.80 19.26 -1.15
CA ASN A 211 1.52 19.22 0.14
C ASN A 211 2.62 18.16 0.20
N SER A 212 2.65 17.23 -0.74
CA SER A 212 3.71 16.23 -0.82
C SER A 212 4.99 16.87 -1.36
N PRO A 213 6.17 16.50 -0.84
CA PRO A 213 7.42 17.03 -1.36
C PRO A 213 7.67 16.61 -2.81
N ALA A 214 8.39 17.42 -3.56
CA ALA A 214 8.72 17.17 -4.96
C ALA A 214 9.42 15.81 -5.19
N LEU A 215 10.16 15.32 -4.20
CA LEU A 215 10.77 13.98 -4.20
C LEU A 215 9.75 12.87 -4.48
N MET A 216 8.47 13.05 -4.13
CA MET A 216 7.42 12.06 -4.41
C MET A 216 7.19 11.85 -5.92
N ALA A 217 7.78 12.66 -6.78
CA ALA A 217 7.82 12.40 -8.22
C ALA A 217 8.47 11.03 -8.57
N LEU A 218 9.33 10.49 -7.68
CA LEU A 218 9.91 9.16 -7.90
C LEU A 218 8.89 8.00 -7.77
N VAL A 219 7.73 8.23 -7.12
CA VAL A 219 6.77 7.15 -6.81
C VAL A 219 6.23 6.49 -8.08
N TRP A 220 6.01 7.26 -9.15
CA TRP A 220 5.54 6.72 -10.41
C TRP A 220 6.51 5.71 -11.06
N GLN A 221 7.81 5.78 -10.72
CA GLN A 221 8.81 4.83 -11.21
C GLN A 221 8.57 3.39 -10.72
N ALA A 222 7.81 3.23 -9.63
CA ALA A 222 7.40 1.88 -9.20
C ALA A 222 6.48 1.21 -10.24
N GLU A 223 5.62 1.98 -10.93
CA GLU A 223 4.79 1.48 -12.05
C GLU A 223 5.57 1.49 -13.37
N ALA A 224 6.39 2.50 -13.63
CA ALA A 224 7.22 2.58 -14.83
C ALA A 224 8.16 1.37 -15.01
N LYS A 225 8.52 0.69 -13.90
CA LYS A 225 9.30 -0.56 -13.90
C LYS A 225 8.47 -1.82 -14.12
N GLY A 226 7.19 -1.66 -14.41
CA GLY A 226 6.23 -2.72 -14.69
C GLY A 226 5.13 -2.85 -13.64
N VAL A 227 3.96 -3.17 -14.14
CA VAL A 227 2.76 -3.52 -13.38
C VAL A 227 2.32 -4.91 -13.82
N TRP A 228 2.02 -5.77 -12.86
CA TRP A 228 1.53 -7.12 -13.11
C TRP A 228 0.12 -7.29 -12.57
N THR A 229 -0.74 -7.90 -13.35
CA THR A 229 -2.00 -8.45 -12.85
C THR A 229 -1.74 -9.86 -12.33
N VAL A 230 -2.47 -10.21 -11.29
CA VAL A 230 -2.42 -11.52 -10.66
C VAL A 230 -3.73 -12.25 -10.96
N LYS A 231 -3.68 -13.44 -11.50
CA LYS A 231 -4.90 -14.23 -11.69
C LYS A 231 -5.57 -14.50 -10.35
N GLY A 232 -6.86 -14.18 -10.26
CA GLY A 232 -7.60 -14.19 -8.99
C GLY A 232 -7.44 -12.91 -8.16
N GLY A 233 -6.67 -11.93 -8.67
CA GLY A 233 -6.42 -10.64 -8.03
C GLY A 233 -5.30 -10.67 -6.99
N ILE A 234 -5.01 -9.51 -6.43
CA ILE A 234 -3.89 -9.34 -5.48
C ILE A 234 -4.05 -10.17 -4.20
N SER A 235 -5.28 -10.60 -3.85
CA SER A 235 -5.53 -11.51 -2.72
C SER A 235 -4.85 -12.86 -2.88
N SER A 236 -4.60 -13.31 -4.13
CA SER A 236 -3.84 -14.54 -4.40
C SER A 236 -2.40 -14.47 -3.90
N VAL A 237 -1.79 -13.29 -3.87
CA VAL A 237 -0.43 -13.10 -3.32
C VAL A 237 -0.43 -13.37 -1.81
N ALA A 238 -1.41 -12.85 -1.07
CA ALA A 238 -1.51 -13.08 0.38
C ALA A 238 -1.73 -14.58 0.67
N LYS A 239 -2.63 -15.23 -0.08
CA LYS A 239 -2.93 -16.67 0.06
C LYS A 239 -1.74 -17.56 -0.31
N ALA A 240 -0.95 -17.20 -1.31
CA ALA A 240 0.25 -17.95 -1.66
C ALA A 240 1.30 -17.88 -0.55
N ILE A 241 1.53 -16.70 0.03
CA ILE A 241 2.47 -16.53 1.16
C ILE A 241 1.96 -17.27 2.40
N GLU A 242 0.66 -17.20 2.70
CA GLU A 242 0.02 -17.95 3.80
C GLU A 242 0.26 -19.45 3.67
N ARG A 243 -0.10 -20.04 2.51
CA ARG A 243 0.09 -21.47 2.24
C ARG A 243 1.55 -21.90 2.43
N LEU A 244 2.48 -21.14 1.87
CA LEU A 244 3.91 -21.42 2.04
C LEU A 244 4.37 -21.33 3.49
N ALA A 245 3.75 -20.47 4.29
CA ALA A 245 4.02 -20.37 5.72
C ALA A 245 3.44 -21.58 6.49
N GLU A 246 2.21 -22.01 6.16
CA GLU A 246 1.58 -23.21 6.71
C GLU A 246 2.38 -24.47 6.41
N ASP A 247 2.85 -24.63 5.16
CA ASP A 247 3.71 -25.75 4.74
C ASP A 247 5.03 -25.80 5.55
N ARG A 248 5.43 -24.68 6.18
CA ARG A 248 6.60 -24.58 7.08
C ARG A 248 6.23 -24.60 8.56
N GLY A 249 4.97 -24.95 8.88
CA GLY A 249 4.49 -25.15 10.23
C GLY A 249 4.07 -23.88 10.97
N VAL A 250 3.76 -22.80 10.26
CA VAL A 250 3.12 -21.62 10.87
C VAL A 250 1.68 -21.97 11.24
N GLU A 251 1.28 -21.65 12.45
CA GLU A 251 -0.09 -21.76 12.92
C GLU A 251 -0.80 -20.39 12.81
N PHE A 252 -1.90 -20.34 12.05
CA PHE A 252 -2.74 -19.15 11.93
C PHE A 252 -3.96 -19.26 12.82
N ILE A 253 -4.20 -18.25 13.63
CA ILE A 253 -5.33 -18.12 14.56
C ILE A 253 -6.18 -16.94 14.12
N TYR A 254 -7.22 -17.23 13.34
CA TYR A 254 -8.15 -16.26 12.77
C TYR A 254 -9.34 -16.01 13.71
N GLY A 255 -10.07 -14.90 13.49
CA GLY A 255 -11.25 -14.51 14.24
C GLY A 255 -10.96 -13.99 15.65
N HIS A 256 -9.68 -13.93 16.06
CA HIS A 256 -9.29 -13.53 17.41
C HIS A 256 -8.45 -12.24 17.40
N ARG A 257 -8.86 -11.28 18.21
CA ARG A 257 -8.15 -10.02 18.36
C ARG A 257 -7.16 -10.07 19.51
N VAL A 258 -5.91 -9.71 19.26
CA VAL A 258 -4.96 -9.42 20.33
C VAL A 258 -5.39 -8.10 21.00
N ILE A 259 -5.68 -8.18 22.30
CA ILE A 259 -6.11 -7.04 23.12
C ILE A 259 -4.98 -6.50 23.99
N GLU A 260 -3.96 -7.32 24.28
CA GLU A 260 -2.81 -6.91 25.08
C GLU A 260 -1.54 -7.63 24.63
N ILE A 261 -0.42 -6.90 24.65
CA ILE A 261 0.93 -7.43 24.58
C ILE A 261 1.58 -7.15 25.94
N GLN A 262 1.80 -8.19 26.73
CA GLN A 262 2.40 -8.05 28.05
C GLN A 262 3.92 -7.95 27.97
N GLN A 263 4.45 -7.13 28.86
CA GLN A 263 5.89 -7.01 29.03
C GLN A 263 6.30 -7.31 30.46
N SER A 264 7.46 -7.91 30.61
CA SER A 264 8.13 -8.10 31.89
C SER A 264 9.52 -7.49 31.81
N LYS A 265 9.86 -6.60 32.75
CA LYS A 265 11.10 -5.79 32.73
C LYS A 265 11.17 -4.93 31.45
N HIS A 266 11.98 -5.28 30.48
CA HIS A 266 12.16 -4.56 29.21
C HIS A 266 11.91 -5.44 27.98
N LEU A 267 11.24 -6.57 28.15
CA LEU A 267 10.95 -7.53 27.09
C LEU A 267 9.45 -7.82 27.04
N VAL A 268 8.92 -8.01 25.83
CA VAL A 268 7.60 -8.60 25.67
C VAL A 268 7.68 -10.11 25.83
N ASN A 269 6.67 -10.73 26.42
CA ASN A 269 6.70 -12.17 26.72
C ASN A 269 5.38 -12.90 26.43
N LYS A 270 4.28 -12.17 26.14
CA LYS A 270 2.97 -12.79 25.96
C LYS A 270 2.04 -11.90 25.12
N VAL A 271 1.16 -12.54 24.34
CA VAL A 271 -0.01 -11.92 23.72
C VAL A 271 -1.28 -12.46 24.37
N CYS A 272 -2.25 -11.58 24.61
CA CYS A 272 -3.56 -11.92 25.19
C CYS A 272 -4.65 -11.65 24.15
N LEU A 273 -5.52 -12.63 23.93
CA LEU A 273 -6.63 -12.56 23.00
C LEU A 273 -7.93 -12.10 23.68
N ASP A 274 -8.90 -11.70 22.89
CA ASP A 274 -10.21 -11.23 23.33
C ASP A 274 -11.10 -12.34 23.90
N ASP A 275 -10.79 -13.61 23.67
CA ASP A 275 -11.43 -14.77 24.30
C ASP A 275 -10.81 -15.16 25.66
N GLY A 276 -9.80 -14.41 26.12
CA GLY A 276 -9.07 -14.69 27.35
C GLY A 276 -7.87 -15.63 27.19
N THR A 277 -7.65 -16.19 26.02
CA THR A 277 -6.50 -17.07 25.75
C THR A 277 -5.19 -16.27 25.74
N ASN A 278 -4.14 -16.90 26.25
CA ASN A 278 -2.81 -16.29 26.36
C ASN A 278 -1.74 -17.17 25.71
N TYR A 279 -0.82 -16.53 24.97
CA TYR A 279 0.29 -17.22 24.31
C TYR A 279 1.61 -16.58 24.70
N GLU A 280 2.52 -17.38 25.22
CA GLU A 280 3.88 -16.97 25.52
C GLU A 280 4.72 -16.93 24.25
N ALA A 281 5.57 -15.90 24.11
CA ALA A 281 6.45 -15.73 22.99
C ALA A 281 7.81 -15.16 23.42
N ASP A 282 8.88 -15.64 22.79
CA ASP A 282 10.24 -15.12 22.98
C ASP A 282 10.44 -13.77 22.28
N ALA A 283 9.69 -13.53 21.18
CA ALA A 283 9.64 -12.23 20.50
C ALA A 283 8.27 -12.01 19.82
N ILE A 284 7.94 -10.75 19.58
CA ILE A 284 6.67 -10.36 18.98
C ILE A 284 6.91 -9.45 17.78
N ILE A 285 6.22 -9.75 16.68
CA ILE A 285 6.12 -8.88 15.50
C ILE A 285 4.72 -8.27 15.48
N PHE A 286 4.65 -6.94 15.47
CA PHE A 286 3.40 -6.20 15.38
C PHE A 286 3.20 -5.64 13.97
N ASN A 287 2.16 -6.13 13.29
CA ASN A 287 1.78 -5.74 11.92
C ASN A 287 0.50 -4.90 11.90
N GLY A 288 0.18 -4.21 12.98
CA GLY A 288 -0.90 -3.22 13.04
C GLY A 288 -0.41 -1.80 12.75
N ASP A 289 -1.32 -0.82 12.83
CA ASP A 289 -0.89 0.59 12.77
C ASP A 289 -0.09 0.92 14.04
N PRO A 290 1.14 1.45 13.92
CA PRO A 290 1.96 1.81 15.09
C PRO A 290 1.28 2.77 16.08
N ARG A 291 0.30 3.54 15.62
CA ARG A 291 -0.50 4.43 16.47
C ARG A 291 -1.35 3.66 17.49
N ALA A 292 -1.71 2.40 17.21
CA ALA A 292 -2.42 1.56 18.16
C ALA A 292 -1.63 1.36 19.45
N LEU A 293 -0.31 1.15 19.34
CA LEU A 293 0.59 1.10 20.50
C LEU A 293 0.63 2.46 21.22
N ALA A 294 0.80 3.56 20.48
CA ALA A 294 0.88 4.90 21.05
C ALA A 294 -0.41 5.33 21.80
N LEU A 295 -1.56 4.78 21.41
CA LEU A 295 -2.84 5.00 22.06
C LEU A 295 -3.09 4.06 23.27
N GLY A 296 -2.22 3.03 23.47
CA GLY A 296 -2.35 2.05 24.53
C GLY A 296 -3.38 0.95 24.25
N LEU A 297 -3.78 0.76 22.99
CA LEU A 297 -4.79 -0.26 22.63
C LEU A 297 -4.30 -1.70 22.82
N LEU A 298 -3.00 -1.88 23.08
CA LEU A 298 -2.35 -3.17 23.30
C LEU A 298 -1.56 -3.18 24.62
N GLY A 299 -1.97 -2.36 25.59
CA GLY A 299 -1.34 -2.23 26.89
C GLY A 299 -0.63 -0.88 27.10
N GLU A 300 -0.79 -0.34 28.29
CA GLU A 300 -0.24 0.98 28.68
C GLU A 300 1.29 1.04 28.59
N GLY A 301 1.97 -0.07 28.91
CA GLY A 301 3.44 -0.18 28.87
C GLY A 301 4.04 0.10 27.50
N LEU A 302 3.29 -0.13 26.41
CA LEU A 302 3.75 0.03 25.03
C LEU A 302 3.59 1.44 24.47
N ARG A 303 2.90 2.34 25.15
CA ARG A 303 2.62 3.71 24.64
C ARG A 303 3.86 4.50 24.23
N LYS A 304 4.97 4.26 24.90
CA LYS A 304 6.24 4.97 24.63
C LYS A 304 6.93 4.51 23.36
N VAL A 305 6.69 3.25 22.92
CA VAL A 305 7.37 2.60 21.80
C VAL A 305 7.21 3.42 20.50
N THR A 306 6.01 3.91 20.25
CA THR A 306 5.67 4.67 19.05
C THR A 306 5.05 6.03 19.37
N LYS A 307 5.43 6.64 20.50
CA LYS A 307 4.82 7.88 21.04
C LYS A 307 4.63 8.98 20.00
N LYS A 308 5.57 9.15 19.09
CA LYS A 308 5.49 10.18 18.04
C LYS A 308 4.29 10.00 17.11
N THR A 309 3.82 8.76 16.89
CA THR A 309 2.70 8.49 15.97
C THR A 309 1.34 8.92 16.52
N ARG A 310 1.23 9.19 17.82
CA ARG A 310 -0.03 9.56 18.46
C ARG A 310 -0.68 10.78 17.82
N ASN A 311 0.11 11.83 17.57
CA ASN A 311 -0.35 13.11 17.07
C ASN A 311 0.10 13.41 15.63
N THR A 312 0.72 12.44 14.96
CA THR A 312 1.18 12.61 13.58
C THR A 312 -0.03 12.70 12.64
N PRO A 313 -0.06 13.69 11.72
CA PRO A 313 -1.13 13.78 10.73
C PRO A 313 -1.29 12.49 9.95
N ARG A 314 -2.55 12.14 9.65
CA ARG A 314 -2.89 10.92 8.92
C ARG A 314 -2.90 11.17 7.42
N SER A 315 -2.56 10.13 6.65
CA SER A 315 -2.65 10.12 5.20
C SER A 315 -4.10 10.18 4.71
N LEU A 316 -4.30 10.34 3.42
CA LEU A 316 -5.62 10.22 2.81
C LEU A 316 -6.27 8.87 3.15
N SER A 317 -7.58 8.90 3.19
CA SER A 317 -8.49 7.75 3.15
C SER A 317 -9.06 7.60 1.74
N ALA A 318 -10.02 6.69 1.58
CA ALA A 318 -10.79 6.53 0.36
C ALA A 318 -12.25 6.14 0.66
N ASN A 319 -13.11 6.38 -0.31
CA ASN A 319 -14.37 5.67 -0.48
C ASN A 319 -14.16 4.64 -1.59
N VAL A 320 -14.41 3.36 -1.31
CA VAL A 320 -14.15 2.26 -2.23
C VAL A 320 -15.45 1.52 -2.52
N TRP A 321 -15.86 1.55 -3.78
CA TRP A 321 -16.97 0.76 -4.29
C TRP A 321 -16.47 -0.56 -4.85
N GLY A 322 -17.16 -1.67 -4.53
CA GLY A 322 -16.97 -2.98 -5.14
C GLY A 322 -18.31 -3.50 -5.64
N PHE A 323 -18.42 -3.80 -6.93
CA PHE A 323 -19.67 -4.30 -7.52
C PHE A 323 -19.42 -5.05 -8.82
N GLU A 324 -20.48 -5.77 -9.26
CA GLU A 324 -20.55 -6.37 -10.57
C GLU A 324 -21.46 -5.53 -11.47
N SER A 325 -21.13 -5.44 -12.76
CA SER A 325 -21.97 -4.85 -13.77
C SER A 325 -21.87 -5.63 -15.07
N LYS A 326 -22.93 -5.58 -15.88
CA LYS A 326 -22.84 -6.00 -17.26
C LYS A 326 -21.80 -5.16 -17.98
N HIS A 327 -21.39 -5.63 -19.15
CA HIS A 327 -20.38 -4.97 -19.98
C HIS A 327 -20.67 -3.46 -20.14
N VAL A 328 -19.65 -2.64 -19.86
CA VAL A 328 -19.71 -1.19 -19.99
C VAL A 328 -19.27 -0.81 -21.42
N ASN A 329 -20.04 0.07 -22.10
CA ASN A 329 -19.75 0.47 -23.48
C ASN A 329 -18.47 1.30 -23.67
N LYS A 330 -17.81 1.70 -22.57
CA LYS A 330 -16.53 2.38 -22.61
C LYS A 330 -15.39 1.39 -22.85
N ASN A 331 -14.41 1.78 -23.65
CA ASN A 331 -13.23 0.96 -23.91
C ASN A 331 -12.27 0.98 -22.73
N LEU A 332 -12.70 0.38 -21.60
CA LEU A 332 -11.86 0.28 -20.39
C LEU A 332 -10.76 -0.75 -20.60
N VAL A 333 -9.58 -0.48 -20.04
CA VAL A 333 -8.50 -1.44 -19.79
C VAL A 333 -8.57 -1.90 -18.34
N HIS A 334 -7.60 -2.67 -17.86
CA HIS A 334 -7.61 -3.14 -16.46
C HIS A 334 -7.61 -1.98 -15.46
N HIS A 335 -6.76 -0.97 -15.68
CA HIS A 335 -6.67 0.22 -14.83
C HIS A 335 -7.08 1.48 -15.60
N ASN A 336 -8.03 2.23 -15.07
CA ASN A 336 -8.55 3.44 -15.69
C ASN A 336 -8.65 4.58 -14.69
N VAL A 337 -8.36 5.80 -15.15
CA VAL A 337 -8.42 7.01 -14.32
C VAL A 337 -9.27 8.05 -15.03
N PHE A 338 -10.33 8.49 -14.38
CA PHE A 338 -11.22 9.55 -14.85
C PHE A 338 -10.97 10.78 -14.00
N PHE A 339 -10.30 11.75 -14.57
CA PHE A 339 -9.84 12.92 -13.83
C PHE A 339 -10.95 13.91 -13.52
N SER A 340 -10.81 14.64 -12.40
CA SER A 340 -11.58 15.84 -12.09
C SER A 340 -11.33 16.92 -13.15
N ASP A 341 -12.33 17.77 -13.41
CA ASP A 341 -12.22 18.81 -14.43
C ASP A 341 -11.20 19.88 -14.03
N GLU A 342 -11.18 20.25 -12.76
CA GLU A 342 -10.20 21.19 -12.24
C GLU A 342 -9.05 20.48 -11.51
N VAL A 343 -7.84 20.75 -11.97
CA VAL A 343 -6.61 20.21 -11.37
C VAL A 343 -6.55 20.57 -9.89
N ASN A 344 -6.37 19.56 -9.04
CA ASN A 344 -6.24 19.71 -7.59
C ASN A 344 -7.51 20.14 -6.83
N SER A 345 -8.66 20.36 -7.47
CA SER A 345 -9.90 20.78 -6.78
C SER A 345 -10.30 19.78 -5.68
N GLU A 346 -10.23 18.48 -5.96
CA GLU A 346 -10.54 17.43 -4.98
C GLU A 346 -9.66 17.52 -3.73
N PHE A 347 -8.37 17.88 -3.88
CA PHE A 347 -7.44 17.95 -2.75
C PHE A 347 -7.71 19.15 -1.84
N TYR A 348 -8.18 20.28 -2.39
CA TYR A 348 -8.62 21.43 -1.59
C TYR A 348 -9.86 21.08 -0.77
N GLU A 349 -10.82 20.32 -1.32
CA GLU A 349 -12.00 19.90 -0.57
C GLU A 349 -11.66 18.87 0.51
N ILE A 350 -10.84 17.86 0.18
CA ILE A 350 -10.34 16.87 1.15
C ILE A 350 -9.58 17.56 2.30
N GLN A 351 -8.76 18.57 1.99
CA GLN A 351 -8.01 19.31 3.00
C GLN A 351 -8.93 20.04 4.00
N LYS A 352 -10.10 20.48 3.52
CA LYS A 352 -11.16 21.07 4.34
C LYS A 352 -12.06 20.02 5.03
N GLY A 353 -11.75 18.74 4.91
CA GLY A 353 -12.54 17.64 5.47
C GLY A 353 -13.86 17.39 4.73
N LYS A 354 -13.96 17.71 3.45
CA LYS A 354 -15.16 17.50 2.64
C LYS A 354 -15.01 16.28 1.73
N ILE A 355 -16.12 15.63 1.39
CA ILE A 355 -16.18 14.70 0.26
C ILE A 355 -16.12 15.58 -1.00
N PRO A 356 -15.18 15.32 -1.94
CA PRO A 356 -15.07 16.13 -3.15
C PRO A 356 -16.34 16.07 -3.99
N LYS A 357 -16.72 17.19 -4.55
CA LYS A 357 -17.89 17.28 -5.48
C LYS A 357 -17.53 16.74 -6.86
N ASP A 358 -16.30 16.96 -7.29
CA ASP A 358 -15.75 16.48 -8.56
C ASP A 358 -14.46 15.66 -8.30
N PRO A 359 -14.59 14.40 -7.79
CA PRO A 359 -13.44 13.57 -7.53
C PRO A 359 -12.89 12.92 -8.78
N THR A 360 -11.60 12.69 -8.81
CA THR A 360 -10.99 11.71 -9.71
C THR A 360 -11.49 10.31 -9.34
N LEU A 361 -11.95 9.54 -10.35
CA LEU A 361 -12.28 8.13 -10.19
C LEU A 361 -11.14 7.27 -10.69
N TYR A 362 -10.64 6.38 -9.85
CA TYR A 362 -9.84 5.25 -10.32
C TYR A 362 -10.76 4.02 -10.43
N ILE A 363 -10.76 3.37 -11.58
CA ILE A 363 -11.58 2.19 -11.86
C ILE A 363 -10.67 1.02 -12.24
N CYS A 364 -10.70 -0.04 -11.44
CA CYS A 364 -10.12 -1.33 -11.76
C CYS A 364 -11.21 -2.23 -12.37
N ALA A 365 -11.09 -2.54 -13.66
CA ALA A 365 -11.94 -3.49 -14.36
C ALA A 365 -11.27 -4.87 -14.33
N GLN A 366 -11.54 -5.62 -13.26
CA GLN A 366 -10.73 -6.77 -12.84
C GLN A 366 -10.73 -7.95 -13.81
N ASP A 367 -11.72 -8.04 -14.68
CA ASP A 367 -11.86 -9.13 -15.65
C ASP A 367 -11.27 -8.79 -17.01
N ARG A 368 -10.80 -7.54 -17.21
CA ARG A 368 -10.16 -7.10 -18.44
C ARG A 368 -8.67 -7.43 -18.43
N ASP A 369 -8.16 -7.83 -19.58
CA ASP A 369 -6.76 -8.22 -19.80
C ASP A 369 -6.29 -9.48 -19.04
N VAL A 370 -7.16 -10.10 -18.24
CA VAL A 370 -6.85 -11.31 -17.45
C VAL A 370 -7.42 -12.58 -18.09
N SER A 371 -8.55 -12.49 -18.79
CA SER A 371 -9.17 -13.63 -19.46
C SER A 371 -9.57 -13.32 -20.91
N ASN A 372 -9.38 -14.31 -21.79
CA ASN A 372 -9.85 -14.24 -23.18
C ASN A 372 -11.37 -14.46 -23.31
N LYS A 373 -12.09 -14.69 -22.21
CA LYS A 373 -13.54 -14.93 -22.22
C LYS A 373 -14.25 -13.66 -21.79
N LYS A 374 -15.14 -13.14 -22.66
CA LYS A 374 -16.10 -12.11 -22.28
C LYS A 374 -17.03 -12.69 -21.21
N GLN A 375 -16.89 -12.22 -19.98
CA GLN A 375 -17.82 -12.56 -18.90
C GLN A 375 -19.14 -11.79 -19.11
N ARG A 376 -20.25 -12.41 -18.70
CA ARG A 376 -21.58 -11.76 -18.76
C ARG A 376 -21.67 -10.56 -17.81
N ASN A 377 -21.05 -10.69 -16.64
CA ASN A 377 -20.88 -9.63 -15.66
C ASN A 377 -19.38 -9.46 -15.37
N GLU A 378 -18.92 -8.23 -15.34
CA GLU A 378 -17.55 -7.84 -15.03
C GLU A 378 -17.49 -7.29 -13.59
N ARG A 379 -16.39 -7.55 -12.89
CA ARG A 379 -16.14 -7.08 -11.53
C ARG A 379 -15.36 -5.79 -11.54
N PHE A 380 -15.82 -4.84 -10.74
CA PHE A 380 -15.24 -3.50 -10.67
C PHE A 380 -14.91 -3.11 -9.24
N GLU A 381 -13.77 -2.46 -9.08
CA GLU A 381 -13.45 -1.65 -7.92
C GLU A 381 -13.31 -0.20 -8.36
N ILE A 382 -13.93 0.72 -7.61
CA ILE A 382 -13.80 2.15 -7.86
C ILE A 382 -13.32 2.83 -6.59
N ILE A 383 -12.25 3.62 -6.72
CA ILE A 383 -11.63 4.32 -5.60
C ILE A 383 -11.77 5.83 -5.81
N LEU A 384 -12.32 6.50 -4.81
CA LEU A 384 -12.36 7.95 -4.69
C LEU A 384 -11.55 8.36 -3.46
N ASN A 385 -10.66 9.33 -3.58
CA ASN A 385 -9.94 9.86 -2.43
C ASN A 385 -10.91 10.49 -1.41
N ALA A 386 -10.63 10.29 -0.13
CA ALA A 386 -11.43 10.81 0.96
C ALA A 386 -10.57 11.37 2.10
N PRO A 387 -11.10 12.32 2.90
CA PRO A 387 -10.41 12.78 4.10
C PRO A 387 -10.38 11.68 5.17
N PRO A 388 -9.32 11.59 5.98
CA PRO A 388 -9.31 10.73 7.17
C PRO A 388 -10.26 11.29 8.24
N LEU A 389 -10.66 10.42 9.20
CA LEU A 389 -11.59 10.78 10.27
C LEU A 389 -11.08 11.87 11.20
N SER A 390 -9.77 12.09 11.28
CA SER A 390 -9.17 13.24 11.97
C SER A 390 -9.58 14.59 11.40
N LYS A 391 -10.00 14.62 10.12
CA LYS A 391 -10.48 15.84 9.45
C LYS A 391 -11.98 15.89 9.27
N ARG A 392 -12.66 14.75 9.30
CA ARG A 392 -14.10 14.64 9.08
C ARG A 392 -14.71 13.57 9.98
N LYS A 393 -15.62 13.95 10.84
CA LYS A 393 -16.47 12.99 11.56
C LYS A 393 -17.48 12.38 10.59
N PRO A 394 -17.73 11.05 10.65
CA PRO A 394 -18.73 10.40 9.80
C PRO A 394 -20.13 11.00 10.02
N ASN A 395 -20.85 11.19 8.92
CA ASN A 395 -22.25 11.62 8.92
C ASN A 395 -23.14 10.51 8.32
N LYS A 396 -24.41 10.45 8.68
CA LYS A 396 -25.40 9.51 8.12
C LYS A 396 -25.61 9.72 6.63
N GLU A 397 -25.46 10.95 6.15
CA GLU A 397 -25.60 11.36 4.76
C GLU A 397 -24.38 11.00 3.87
N ASP A 398 -23.24 10.60 4.44
CA ASP A 398 -22.00 10.38 3.71
C ASP A 398 -22.17 9.31 2.60
N PHE A 399 -23.02 8.31 2.83
CA PHE A 399 -23.33 7.31 1.80
C PHE A 399 -24.05 7.91 0.61
N GLU A 400 -25.12 8.68 0.84
CA GLU A 400 -25.92 9.29 -0.23
C GLU A 400 -25.11 10.35 -1.00
N ILE A 401 -24.28 11.12 -0.31
CA ILE A 401 -23.38 12.09 -0.94
C ILE A 401 -22.38 11.35 -1.83
N CYS A 402 -21.72 10.32 -1.32
CA CYS A 402 -20.75 9.53 -2.09
C CYS A 402 -21.42 8.85 -3.31
N LYS A 403 -22.60 8.27 -3.12
CA LYS A 403 -23.40 7.65 -4.18
C LYS A 403 -23.76 8.66 -5.28
N SER A 404 -24.32 9.81 -4.89
CA SER A 404 -24.72 10.87 -5.82
C SER A 404 -23.54 11.37 -6.64
N VAL A 405 -22.44 11.70 -5.99
CA VAL A 405 -21.21 12.14 -6.66
C VAL A 405 -20.68 11.08 -7.62
N THR A 406 -20.67 9.82 -7.21
CA THR A 406 -20.19 8.72 -8.07
C THR A 406 -21.07 8.55 -9.32
N LEU A 407 -22.40 8.57 -9.15
CA LEU A 407 -23.34 8.45 -10.27
C LEU A 407 -23.26 9.65 -11.22
N GLU A 408 -23.04 10.85 -10.70
CA GLU A 408 -22.83 12.05 -11.52
C GLU A 408 -21.56 11.91 -12.36
N ARG A 409 -20.46 11.43 -11.78
CA ARG A 409 -19.22 11.14 -12.53
C ARG A 409 -19.43 10.07 -13.60
N PHE A 410 -20.18 9.01 -13.30
CA PHE A 410 -20.54 8.00 -14.31
C PHE A 410 -21.25 8.64 -15.49
N LYS A 411 -22.24 9.51 -15.23
CA LYS A 411 -22.99 10.22 -16.27
C LYS A 411 -22.07 11.11 -17.10
N ASN A 412 -21.19 11.90 -16.46
CA ASN A 412 -20.31 12.86 -17.15
C ASN A 412 -19.32 12.17 -18.08
N PHE A 413 -18.89 10.94 -17.77
CA PHE A 413 -17.99 10.15 -18.62
C PHE A 413 -18.70 9.11 -19.49
N GLY A 414 -20.03 9.06 -19.47
CA GLY A 414 -20.80 8.08 -20.24
C GLY A 414 -20.57 6.63 -19.80
N LEU A 415 -20.27 6.42 -18.52
CA LEU A 415 -20.10 5.11 -17.91
C LEU A 415 -21.48 4.54 -17.56
N ASN A 416 -21.97 3.60 -18.35
CA ASN A 416 -23.32 3.04 -18.22
C ASN A 416 -23.32 1.74 -17.39
N PHE A 417 -22.80 1.79 -16.16
CA PHE A 417 -22.89 0.66 -15.24
C PHE A 417 -24.34 0.30 -14.95
N GLN A 418 -24.66 -0.99 -15.13
CA GLN A 418 -25.97 -1.55 -14.79
C GLN A 418 -25.91 -2.13 -13.38
N VAL A 419 -25.90 -1.27 -12.39
CA VAL A 419 -25.80 -1.63 -10.98
C VAL A 419 -26.59 -0.66 -10.11
N GLU A 420 -27.26 -1.18 -9.10
CA GLU A 420 -27.75 -0.39 -7.99
C GLU A 420 -26.66 -0.33 -6.90
N LEU A 421 -26.14 0.87 -6.67
CA LEU A 421 -25.14 1.09 -5.65
C LEU A 421 -25.81 1.09 -4.26
N GLU A 422 -25.51 0.07 -3.46
CA GLU A 422 -26.01 -0.12 -2.10
C GLU A 422 -24.90 0.13 -1.07
N ARG A 423 -25.30 0.29 0.20
CA ARG A 423 -24.35 0.51 1.30
C ARG A 423 -23.35 -0.65 1.47
N LYS A 424 -23.74 -1.89 1.19
CA LYS A 424 -22.86 -3.07 1.26
C LYS A 424 -21.73 -3.04 0.23
N ASN A 425 -21.90 -2.29 -0.88
CA ASN A 425 -20.89 -2.13 -1.93
C ASN A 425 -19.83 -1.09 -1.59
N LEU A 426 -20.05 -0.25 -0.57
CA LEU A 426 -19.19 0.88 -0.22
C LEU A 426 -18.40 0.63 1.06
N THR A 427 -17.08 0.75 0.97
CA THR A 427 -16.20 0.86 2.14
C THR A 427 -15.79 2.32 2.34
N THR A 428 -16.13 2.90 3.48
CA THR A 428 -15.88 4.30 3.84
C THR A 428 -14.67 4.44 4.78
N PRO A 429 -14.18 5.67 5.04
CA PRO A 429 -13.16 5.90 6.07
C PRO A 429 -13.54 5.36 7.45
N LYS A 430 -14.83 5.37 7.82
CA LYS A 430 -15.32 4.77 9.06
C LYS A 430 -15.15 3.25 9.06
N ASP A 431 -15.48 2.60 7.94
CA ASP A 431 -15.34 1.15 7.82
C ASP A 431 -13.85 0.76 7.87
N PHE A 432 -12.98 1.53 7.20
CA PHE A 432 -11.54 1.30 7.29
C PHE A 432 -10.99 1.44 8.71
N ASN A 433 -11.49 2.40 9.50
CA ASN A 433 -11.06 2.51 10.90
C ASN A 433 -11.56 1.37 11.78
N ASN A 434 -12.75 0.82 11.50
CA ASN A 434 -13.28 -0.35 12.19
C ASN A 434 -12.48 -1.61 11.86
N LEU A 435 -12.13 -1.79 10.58
CA LEU A 435 -11.31 -2.89 10.09
C LEU A 435 -9.86 -2.79 10.59
N PHE A 436 -9.30 -1.58 10.63
CA PHE A 436 -7.91 -1.30 10.98
C PHE A 436 -7.85 -0.25 12.09
N PRO A 437 -7.96 -0.64 13.36
CA PRO A 437 -8.05 0.28 14.49
C PRO A 437 -6.87 1.25 14.56
N ALA A 438 -7.12 2.43 15.12
CA ALA A 438 -6.17 3.53 15.26
C ALA A 438 -5.74 4.23 13.95
N THR A 439 -6.21 3.77 12.78
CA THR A 439 -5.84 4.39 11.50
C THR A 439 -6.57 5.71 11.23
N GLU A 440 -7.70 5.96 11.90
CA GLU A 440 -8.62 7.06 11.55
C GLU A 440 -9.10 6.97 10.09
N GLY A 441 -9.23 5.74 9.59
CA GLY A 441 -9.61 5.44 8.21
C GLY A 441 -8.50 5.65 7.17
N SER A 442 -7.33 6.12 7.58
CA SER A 442 -6.18 6.34 6.72
C SER A 442 -5.64 5.02 6.16
N LEU A 443 -5.41 4.96 4.85
CA LEU A 443 -4.95 3.74 4.19
C LEU A 443 -3.44 3.55 4.24
N TYR A 444 -2.69 4.64 4.36
CA TYR A 444 -1.24 4.66 4.18
C TYR A 444 -0.48 5.05 5.47
N GLY A 445 -1.18 5.06 6.60
CA GLY A 445 -0.63 5.40 7.90
C GLY A 445 -0.38 6.92 8.06
N GLN A 446 0.85 7.30 8.38
CA GLN A 446 1.27 8.69 8.52
C GLN A 446 1.19 9.43 7.18
N SER A 447 0.76 10.70 7.21
CA SER A 447 0.76 11.59 6.05
C SER A 447 2.18 11.79 5.50
N PRO A 448 2.37 11.74 4.18
CA PRO A 448 3.66 12.03 3.55
C PRO A 448 3.91 13.54 3.34
N HIS A 449 3.05 14.39 3.89
CA HIS A 449 3.17 15.84 3.73
C HIS A 449 4.35 16.39 4.53
N GLY A 450 5.13 17.25 3.88
CA GLY A 450 6.35 17.81 4.44
C GLY A 450 7.60 16.98 4.15
N MET A 451 8.73 17.69 4.02
CA MET A 451 10.01 17.14 3.51
C MET A 451 10.56 15.98 4.35
N MET A 452 10.35 16.03 5.67
CA MET A 452 10.86 15.00 6.61
C MET A 452 9.87 13.88 6.92
N ALA A 453 8.63 13.95 6.40
CA ALA A 453 7.57 13.01 6.78
C ALA A 453 7.93 11.54 6.50
N THR A 454 8.56 11.27 5.36
CA THR A 454 9.00 9.93 4.98
C THR A 454 10.02 9.34 5.97
N PHE A 455 10.93 10.18 6.48
CA PHE A 455 11.98 9.76 7.43
C PHE A 455 11.49 9.68 8.88
N GLN A 456 10.28 10.14 9.16
CA GLN A 456 9.68 10.12 10.51
C GLN A 456 8.81 8.90 10.75
N ARG A 457 8.64 8.01 9.78
CA ARG A 457 7.91 6.76 10.00
C ARG A 457 8.63 5.90 11.05
N PRO A 458 7.90 5.19 11.94
CA PRO A 458 8.51 4.26 12.87
C PRO A 458 9.40 3.27 12.15
N LYS A 459 10.55 2.94 12.73
CA LYS A 459 11.45 1.90 12.25
C LYS A 459 10.91 0.53 12.64
N CYS A 460 11.40 -0.53 12.01
CA CYS A 460 11.03 -1.89 12.38
C CYS A 460 11.56 -2.28 13.79
N VAL A 461 12.67 -1.75 14.23
CA VAL A 461 13.21 -1.95 15.58
C VAL A 461 12.60 -0.95 16.56
N THR A 462 12.37 -1.38 17.81
CA THR A 462 11.78 -0.56 18.86
C THR A 462 12.73 -0.38 20.04
N SER A 463 12.28 0.37 21.06
CA SER A 463 12.98 0.47 22.34
C SER A 463 12.84 -0.78 23.22
N ILE A 464 12.03 -1.73 22.82
CA ILE A 464 11.86 -3.04 23.46
C ILE A 464 12.54 -4.06 22.55
N ASN A 465 13.62 -4.67 23.01
CA ASN A 465 14.54 -5.44 22.17
C ASN A 465 13.88 -6.57 21.36
N ASN A 466 12.86 -7.23 21.90
CA ASN A 466 12.16 -8.35 21.25
C ASN A 466 10.78 -7.99 20.72
N LEU A 467 10.49 -6.70 20.51
CA LEU A 467 9.29 -6.20 19.85
C LEU A 467 9.67 -5.51 18.56
N PHE A 468 9.17 -6.03 17.43
CA PHE A 468 9.43 -5.51 16.09
C PHE A 468 8.14 -5.02 15.45
N LEU A 469 8.26 -4.01 14.57
CA LEU A 469 7.12 -3.43 13.84
C LEU A 469 7.28 -3.72 12.35
N VAL A 470 6.18 -4.07 11.67
CA VAL A 470 6.16 -4.30 10.22
C VAL A 470 4.88 -3.72 9.59
N GLY A 471 4.84 -3.67 8.26
CA GLY A 471 3.67 -3.25 7.49
C GLY A 471 3.72 -1.82 6.99
N GLY A 472 2.68 -1.39 6.29
CA GLY A 472 2.61 -0.11 5.58
C GLY A 472 2.61 1.15 6.45
N GLY A 473 2.45 1.02 7.78
CA GLY A 473 2.60 2.11 8.75
C GLY A 473 4.03 2.36 9.21
N VAL A 474 4.94 1.46 8.86
CA VAL A 474 6.35 1.41 9.28
C VAL A 474 7.25 1.80 8.10
N HIS A 475 8.50 2.17 8.38
CA HIS A 475 9.53 2.34 7.36
C HIS A 475 9.74 1.03 6.57
N PRO A 476 9.92 1.03 5.24
CA PRO A 476 10.14 2.20 4.37
C PRO A 476 8.87 2.95 3.97
N GLY A 477 7.67 2.39 4.12
CA GLY A 477 6.47 3.13 3.82
C GLY A 477 5.24 2.30 3.48
N ALA A 478 4.29 2.93 2.82
CA ALA A 478 3.02 2.34 2.42
C ALA A 478 3.12 1.66 1.05
N GLY A 479 2.21 0.72 0.79
CA GLY A 479 2.13 -0.10 -0.41
C GLY A 479 2.55 -1.55 -0.14
N VAL A 480 2.04 -2.47 -0.95
CA VAL A 480 2.31 -3.92 -0.77
C VAL A 480 3.81 -4.24 -0.83
N PRO A 481 4.60 -3.71 -1.82
CA PRO A 481 6.04 -3.93 -1.85
C PRO A 481 6.76 -3.35 -0.63
N MET A 482 6.36 -2.17 -0.15
CA MET A 482 7.00 -1.53 1.00
C MET A 482 6.69 -2.26 2.30
N ALA A 483 5.47 -2.78 2.46
CA ALA A 483 5.11 -3.62 3.60
C ALA A 483 5.90 -4.93 3.61
N THR A 484 6.15 -5.52 2.44
CA THR A 484 7.03 -6.68 2.26
C THR A 484 8.46 -6.35 2.67
N LEU A 485 9.02 -5.24 2.17
CA LEU A 485 10.38 -4.79 2.57
C LEU A 485 10.49 -4.54 4.07
N SER A 486 9.47 -3.93 4.69
CA SER A 486 9.49 -3.69 6.15
C SER A 486 9.60 -4.99 6.95
N ALA A 487 8.95 -6.06 6.47
CA ALA A 487 9.01 -7.39 7.08
C ALA A 487 10.40 -8.03 6.89
N LEU A 488 10.95 -7.98 5.68
CA LEU A 488 12.29 -8.50 5.39
C LEU A 488 13.34 -7.83 6.25
N LEU A 489 13.30 -6.50 6.36
CA LEU A 489 14.21 -5.72 7.20
C LEU A 489 14.04 -6.07 8.70
N ALA A 490 12.81 -6.25 9.18
CA ALA A 490 12.55 -6.61 10.57
C ALA A 490 13.05 -8.00 10.92
N VAL A 491 12.83 -8.99 10.05
CA VAL A 491 13.31 -10.36 10.24
C VAL A 491 14.84 -10.41 10.22
N GLU A 492 15.47 -9.69 9.28
CA GLU A 492 16.93 -9.62 9.23
C GLU A 492 17.53 -9.04 10.51
N GLU A 493 16.97 -7.95 11.03
CA GLU A 493 17.40 -7.35 12.30
C GLU A 493 17.13 -8.25 13.51
N MET A 494 15.99 -8.96 13.52
CA MET A 494 15.66 -9.92 14.57
C MET A 494 16.70 -11.04 14.63
N ILE A 495 17.11 -11.59 13.49
CA ILE A 495 18.13 -12.65 13.41
C ILE A 495 19.51 -12.11 13.84
N LYS A 496 19.91 -10.92 13.37
CA LYS A 496 21.19 -10.28 13.73
C LYS A 496 21.30 -9.95 15.21
N SER A 497 20.21 -9.61 15.86
CA SER A 497 20.19 -9.14 17.25
C SER A 497 20.55 -10.21 18.29
N GLN A 498 20.70 -11.46 17.89
CA GLN A 498 20.99 -12.62 18.77
C GLN A 498 20.00 -12.78 19.94
N ILE A 499 18.89 -12.05 19.94
CA ILE A 499 17.85 -12.14 20.98
C ILE A 499 17.23 -13.54 21.01
N LEU A 500 17.34 -14.24 19.89
CA LEU A 500 16.76 -15.57 19.68
C LEU A 500 17.80 -16.71 19.75
N ILE A 501 19.07 -16.41 20.03
CA ILE A 501 20.12 -17.39 20.28
C ILE A 501 20.21 -17.65 21.79
#